data_0a42acecffdc0af8f0b94fd4d4f3f80c
#
_entry.id   0a42acecffdc0af8f0b94fd4d4f3f80c
#
_cell.length_a   1.000
_cell.length_b   1.000
_cell.length_c   1.000
_cell.angle_alpha   90.00
_cell.angle_beta   90.00
_cell.angle_gamma   90.00
#
_symmetry.space_group_name_H-M   'P 1'
#
loop_
_entity.id
_entity.type
_entity.pdbx_description
1 polymer ?
#
loop_
_entity_poly.entity_id
_entity_poly.type
_entity_poly.pdbx_seq_one_letter_code
_entity_poly.pdbx_strand_id
1 'polypeptide(L)'
;MARPFFVCVLALLGTVSAFSPAPRRQQLRTAELHNAVTSILDAKLDFIFGGAPTARPTANDENIVRSFLGDINARVPPSTILEYFDHDVKFIDASFYNAIDGREALEKHMFLHSGSSALSTFTDGTSQVIEIDDIVSSSTGDDDTSKVCVIYHLTLPGGEDVEDTTAISFYNLQGGKITRVFDVTEPSSPKPGDSGLKLLKLVSKLIGDESIVVGDGSSAVVDTNLSVVERYFEAWNKRDMKEAVSLFTEDCNMRDLQYDSEFKGRAEFERHLLRVKDCLPGSFEFVVDDVALSPTKAGVVWHVENDGSPLAFTRGCSFYTIDQRSGLIESGFEIPEKAPPKMGWLNTVKAKFVAEPVRFIPLVIWVGYMFELFIADGPLPGVNALALEQRTWEEVRDLSLNFFLVSPILQLPFAPTVHPCLEGVFNLLLSWAALFAGFLSDERKDKPNLLPFGPMLVGMQFLTSGFLLPYLFLRTPETSEEVYREDIDGELQAKVAEWRPLGPMLGSVGSLSIWWFLFGRPEFGELSERYASFMDLLSIDRVGSSFLVDLVIFAVFQSWFVDDDLQRRGIGKDELPLLRNTAKYVPFFGLASYLTVRPPLASRIDK
;
A
#
# COMPACT_ATOMS: atom_id res chain seq x y z
N MET A 1 -5.43 15.10 22.91
CA MET A 1 -4.31 14.69 22.05
C MET A 1 -4.04 13.17 22.04
N ALA A 2 -4.57 12.36 22.96
CA ALA A 2 -4.34 10.90 22.97
C ALA A 2 -5.23 10.06 22.02
N ARG A 3 -6.35 10.60 21.55
CA ARG A 3 -7.28 9.88 20.67
C ARG A 3 -6.77 9.52 19.25
N PRO A 4 -5.98 10.37 18.55
CA PRO A 4 -5.47 9.99 17.22
C PRO A 4 -4.37 8.94 17.25
N PHE A 5 -3.64 8.82 18.37
CA PHE A 5 -2.58 7.81 18.54
C PHE A 5 -3.12 6.38 18.60
N PHE A 6 -4.24 6.19 19.28
CA PHE A 6 -4.88 4.87 19.42
C PHE A 6 -5.45 4.35 18.09
N VAL A 7 -5.90 5.24 17.23
CA VAL A 7 -6.46 4.89 15.92
C VAL A 7 -5.37 4.44 14.94
N CYS A 8 -4.18 5.04 14.95
CA CYS A 8 -3.06 4.59 14.11
C CYS A 8 -2.53 3.22 14.54
N VAL A 9 -2.42 2.97 15.84
CA VAL A 9 -1.98 1.66 16.36
C VAL A 9 -3.05 0.59 16.10
N LEU A 10 -4.34 0.92 16.24
CA LEU A 10 -5.44 0.01 15.94
C LEU A 10 -5.61 -0.23 14.43
N ALA A 11 -5.31 0.73 13.57
CA ALA A 11 -5.31 0.52 12.11
C ALA A 11 -4.17 -0.43 11.68
N LEU A 12 -3.00 -0.33 12.31
CA LEU A 12 -1.89 -1.27 12.11
C LEU A 12 -2.18 -2.65 12.72
N LEU A 13 -2.86 -2.71 13.86
CA LEU A 13 -3.26 -3.96 14.52
C LEU A 13 -4.53 -4.57 13.90
N GLY A 14 -5.43 -3.77 13.32
CA GLY A 14 -6.61 -4.24 12.60
C GLY A 14 -6.28 -5.09 11.38
N THR A 15 -5.10 -4.90 10.78
CA THR A 15 -4.58 -5.78 9.72
C THR A 15 -4.06 -7.13 10.25
N VAL A 16 -3.82 -7.25 11.55
CA VAL A 16 -3.36 -8.49 12.21
C VAL A 16 -4.50 -9.32 12.78
N SER A 17 -5.64 -8.70 13.16
CA SER A 17 -6.78 -9.40 13.77
C SER A 17 -7.69 -10.16 12.80
N ALA A 18 -7.37 -10.20 11.50
CA ALA A 18 -8.02 -11.08 10.52
C ALA A 18 -7.56 -12.56 10.61
N PHE A 19 -6.71 -12.90 11.60
CA PHE A 19 -6.25 -14.27 11.86
C PHE A 19 -6.99 -14.91 13.04
N SER A 20 -8.24 -15.31 12.81
CA SER A 20 -8.88 -16.33 13.65
C SER A 20 -8.95 -17.63 12.84
N PRO A 21 -8.33 -18.73 13.29
CA PRO A 21 -8.40 -19.98 12.54
C PRO A 21 -9.77 -20.63 12.72
N ALA A 22 -10.51 -20.76 11.63
CA ALA A 22 -11.70 -21.61 11.59
C ALA A 22 -11.27 -23.08 11.66
N PRO A 23 -11.81 -23.88 12.60
CA PRO A 23 -11.52 -25.30 12.65
C PRO A 23 -12.40 -26.05 11.66
N ARG A 24 -11.79 -26.72 10.70
CA ARG A 24 -12.26 -27.79 9.80
C ARG A 24 -11.79 -27.63 8.36
N ARG A 25 -10.52 -27.93 8.08
CA ARG A 25 -10.06 -28.15 6.69
C ARG A 25 -8.84 -29.11 6.59
N GLN A 26 -8.67 -30.05 7.49
CA GLN A 26 -7.52 -30.97 7.40
C GLN A 26 -7.81 -32.26 6.63
N GLN A 27 -9.09 -32.62 6.39
CA GLN A 27 -9.43 -33.84 5.62
C GLN A 27 -9.68 -33.59 4.11
N LEU A 28 -9.87 -32.34 3.69
CA LEU A 28 -10.05 -31.99 2.26
C LEU A 28 -8.72 -31.86 1.49
N ARG A 29 -7.62 -31.52 2.15
CA ARG A 29 -6.33 -31.26 1.49
C ARG A 29 -5.72 -32.48 0.76
N THR A 30 -5.98 -33.69 1.20
CA THR A 30 -5.44 -34.90 0.54
C THR A 30 -6.20 -35.27 -0.74
N ALA A 31 -7.51 -35.02 -0.77
CA ALA A 31 -8.31 -35.23 -1.97
C ALA A 31 -8.06 -34.14 -3.02
N GLU A 32 -7.90 -32.89 -2.60
CA GLU A 32 -7.57 -31.74 -3.47
C GLU A 32 -6.18 -31.89 -4.11
N LEU A 33 -5.17 -32.36 -3.36
CA LEU A 33 -3.84 -32.62 -3.91
C LEU A 33 -3.85 -33.79 -4.91
N HIS A 34 -4.66 -34.81 -4.65
CA HIS A 34 -4.78 -35.98 -5.54
C HIS A 34 -5.47 -35.58 -6.85
N ASN A 35 -6.54 -34.78 -6.78
CA ASN A 35 -7.25 -34.30 -7.97
C ASN A 35 -6.40 -33.30 -8.78
N ALA A 36 -5.64 -32.43 -8.12
CA ALA A 36 -4.72 -31.51 -8.80
C ALA A 36 -3.57 -32.25 -9.50
N VAL A 37 -3.01 -33.31 -8.87
CA VAL A 37 -1.95 -34.12 -9.47
C VAL A 37 -2.48 -34.97 -10.63
N THR A 38 -3.71 -35.50 -10.54
CA THR A 38 -4.34 -36.25 -11.62
C THR A 38 -4.67 -35.36 -12.81
N SER A 39 -5.22 -34.16 -12.60
CA SER A 39 -5.51 -33.20 -13.67
C SER A 39 -4.25 -32.69 -14.38
N ILE A 40 -3.14 -32.54 -13.66
CA ILE A 40 -1.83 -32.16 -14.22
C ILE A 40 -1.25 -33.33 -15.04
N LEU A 41 -1.47 -34.59 -14.61
CA LEU A 41 -1.03 -35.76 -15.33
C LEU A 41 -1.85 -35.98 -16.61
N ASP A 42 -3.17 -35.79 -16.54
CA ASP A 42 -4.07 -35.92 -17.70
C ASP A 42 -3.79 -34.81 -18.73
N ALA A 43 -3.60 -33.56 -18.30
CA ALA A 43 -3.21 -32.46 -19.19
C ALA A 43 -1.83 -32.65 -19.84
N LYS A 44 -0.86 -33.29 -19.14
CA LYS A 44 0.42 -33.68 -19.75
C LYS A 44 0.32 -34.85 -20.73
N LEU A 45 -0.61 -35.78 -20.50
CA LEU A 45 -0.85 -36.89 -21.43
C LEU A 45 -1.53 -36.37 -22.70
N ASP A 46 -2.47 -35.45 -22.63
CA ASP A 46 -3.08 -34.78 -23.78
C ASP A 46 -2.08 -33.96 -24.60
N PHE A 47 -1.09 -33.31 -23.94
CA PHE A 47 0.02 -32.63 -24.62
C PHE A 47 0.90 -33.58 -25.46
N ILE A 48 1.01 -34.85 -25.04
CA ILE A 48 1.82 -35.86 -25.75
C ILE A 48 1.06 -36.51 -26.90
N PHE A 49 -0.29 -36.57 -26.86
CA PHE A 49 -1.15 -37.28 -27.82
C PHE A 49 -2.15 -36.38 -28.57
N GLY A 50 -2.09 -35.02 -28.37
CA GLY A 50 -3.04 -34.07 -28.94
C GLY A 50 -3.06 -34.04 -30.47
N GLY A 51 -4.25 -34.17 -31.03
CA GLY A 51 -4.52 -34.09 -32.45
C GLY A 51 -4.30 -32.71 -33.05
N ALA A 52 -4.17 -32.64 -34.37
CA ALA A 52 -3.88 -31.45 -35.15
C ALA A 52 -4.86 -30.29 -34.90
N PRO A 53 -4.38 -29.03 -34.88
CA PRO A 53 -5.20 -27.85 -34.60
C PRO A 53 -6.27 -27.66 -35.69
N THR A 54 -7.53 -27.57 -35.28
CA THR A 54 -8.64 -27.21 -36.16
C THR A 54 -8.54 -25.70 -36.49
N ALA A 55 -8.55 -25.34 -37.76
CA ALA A 55 -8.55 -23.99 -38.27
C ALA A 55 -9.76 -23.21 -37.71
N ARG A 56 -9.52 -22.05 -37.02
CA ARG A 56 -10.54 -21.19 -36.47
C ARG A 56 -11.13 -20.24 -37.52
N PRO A 57 -12.43 -19.92 -37.45
CA PRO A 57 -13.03 -18.93 -38.34
C PRO A 57 -12.49 -17.54 -38.06
N THR A 58 -12.32 -16.71 -39.07
CA THR A 58 -12.08 -15.26 -39.00
C THR A 58 -13.33 -14.58 -38.46
N ALA A 59 -13.41 -14.47 -37.14
CA ALA A 59 -14.50 -13.81 -36.43
C ALA A 59 -14.10 -12.37 -36.05
N ASN A 60 -15.06 -11.49 -35.84
CA ASN A 60 -14.80 -10.19 -35.26
C ASN A 60 -14.19 -10.34 -33.84
N ASP A 61 -13.49 -9.33 -33.35
CA ASP A 61 -12.71 -9.42 -32.11
C ASP A 61 -13.57 -9.71 -30.85
N GLU A 62 -14.82 -9.31 -30.85
CA GLU A 62 -15.78 -9.70 -29.81
C GLU A 62 -15.99 -11.23 -29.77
N ASN A 63 -16.08 -11.88 -30.94
CA ASN A 63 -16.20 -13.34 -31.01
C ASN A 63 -14.93 -14.06 -30.56
N ILE A 64 -13.75 -13.44 -30.71
CA ILE A 64 -12.50 -14.00 -30.16
C ILE A 64 -12.60 -14.08 -28.64
N VAL A 65 -13.02 -13.01 -27.97
CA VAL A 65 -13.19 -12.99 -26.50
C VAL A 65 -14.30 -13.94 -26.06
N ARG A 66 -15.43 -13.99 -26.76
CA ARG A 66 -16.52 -14.96 -26.49
C ARG A 66 -16.03 -16.41 -26.64
N SER A 67 -15.26 -16.70 -27.68
CA SER A 67 -14.69 -18.02 -27.89
C SER A 67 -13.66 -18.38 -26.81
N PHE A 68 -12.82 -17.45 -26.44
CA PHE A 68 -11.87 -17.61 -25.33
C PHE A 68 -12.57 -17.96 -24.01
N LEU A 69 -13.60 -17.20 -23.61
CA LEU A 69 -14.36 -17.47 -22.39
C LEU A 69 -15.17 -18.78 -22.51
N GLY A 70 -15.67 -19.10 -23.70
CA GLY A 70 -16.35 -20.37 -23.99
C GLY A 70 -15.40 -21.57 -23.87
N ASP A 71 -14.18 -21.46 -24.34
CA ASP A 71 -13.15 -22.48 -24.22
C ASP A 71 -12.71 -22.68 -22.76
N ILE A 72 -12.67 -21.62 -21.95
CA ILE A 72 -12.48 -21.73 -20.50
C ILE A 72 -13.61 -22.54 -19.86
N ASN A 73 -14.87 -22.25 -20.20
CA ASN A 73 -16.03 -23.01 -19.72
C ASN A 73 -16.01 -24.47 -20.17
N ALA A 74 -15.56 -24.71 -21.39
CA ALA A 74 -15.40 -26.06 -21.95
C ALA A 74 -14.18 -26.81 -21.38
N ARG A 75 -13.34 -26.15 -20.58
CA ARG A 75 -12.13 -26.70 -19.97
C ARG A 75 -11.19 -27.35 -20.99
N VAL A 76 -11.02 -26.70 -22.15
CA VAL A 76 -10.09 -27.13 -23.15
C VAL A 76 -8.63 -27.05 -22.64
N PRO A 77 -7.69 -27.83 -23.22
CA PRO A 77 -6.30 -27.79 -22.76
C PRO A 77 -5.70 -26.37 -22.73
N PRO A 78 -4.88 -26.04 -21.73
CA PRO A 78 -4.24 -24.73 -21.60
C PRO A 78 -3.48 -24.27 -22.83
N SER A 79 -2.88 -25.18 -23.57
CA SER A 79 -2.22 -24.89 -24.86
C SER A 79 -3.18 -24.25 -25.87
N THR A 80 -4.44 -24.68 -25.89
CA THR A 80 -5.50 -24.11 -26.75
C THR A 80 -5.90 -22.73 -26.26
N ILE A 81 -6.04 -22.54 -24.94
CA ILE A 81 -6.33 -21.23 -24.34
C ILE A 81 -5.22 -20.22 -24.65
N LEU A 82 -3.96 -20.65 -24.57
CA LEU A 82 -2.81 -19.77 -24.85
C LEU A 82 -2.72 -19.33 -26.31
N GLU A 83 -3.36 -20.01 -27.24
CA GLU A 83 -3.42 -19.59 -28.64
C GLU A 83 -4.19 -18.28 -28.85
N TYR A 84 -5.07 -17.89 -27.93
CA TYR A 84 -5.76 -16.60 -28.00
C TYR A 84 -4.83 -15.41 -27.77
N PHE A 85 -3.73 -15.61 -27.04
CA PHE A 85 -2.85 -14.56 -26.57
C PHE A 85 -1.65 -14.34 -27.53
N ASP A 86 -1.19 -13.11 -27.56
CA ASP A 86 0.10 -12.77 -28.14
C ASP A 86 1.26 -13.34 -27.31
N HIS A 87 2.45 -13.52 -27.93
CA HIS A 87 3.65 -14.00 -27.24
C HIS A 87 4.02 -13.11 -26.05
N ASP A 88 3.93 -11.79 -26.24
CA ASP A 88 4.35 -10.78 -25.28
C ASP A 88 3.15 -10.18 -24.52
N VAL A 89 2.08 -10.97 -24.36
CA VAL A 89 0.86 -10.55 -23.66
C VAL A 89 1.16 -10.01 -22.25
N LYS A 90 0.49 -8.91 -21.91
CA LYS A 90 0.48 -8.36 -20.55
C LYS A 90 -0.88 -8.64 -19.89
N PHE A 91 -0.91 -9.56 -18.96
CA PHE A 91 -2.12 -9.90 -18.22
C PHE A 91 -2.07 -9.30 -16.81
N ILE A 92 -3.03 -8.45 -16.48
CA ILE A 92 -3.14 -7.77 -15.20
C ILE A 92 -4.40 -8.30 -14.51
N ASP A 93 -4.23 -9.25 -13.60
CA ASP A 93 -5.28 -9.67 -12.67
C ASP A 93 -5.18 -8.78 -11.43
N ALA A 94 -6.20 -7.95 -11.21
CA ALA A 94 -6.24 -6.99 -10.10
C ALA A 94 -6.27 -7.66 -8.71
N SER A 95 -6.49 -8.97 -8.65
CA SER A 95 -6.40 -9.75 -7.42
C SER A 95 -4.96 -10.05 -6.99
N PHE A 96 -3.97 -9.86 -7.87
CA PHE A 96 -2.56 -10.10 -7.62
C PHE A 96 -1.75 -8.80 -7.61
N TYR A 97 -0.54 -8.83 -7.04
CA TYR A 97 0.33 -7.65 -6.95
C TYR A 97 1.01 -7.29 -8.27
N ASN A 98 1.40 -8.28 -9.06
CA ASN A 98 2.21 -8.08 -10.26
C ASN A 98 1.43 -8.46 -11.50
N ALA A 99 1.66 -7.74 -12.58
CA ALA A 99 1.24 -8.17 -13.91
C ALA A 99 1.98 -9.46 -14.30
N ILE A 100 1.36 -10.23 -15.17
CA ILE A 100 1.91 -11.45 -15.76
C ILE A 100 2.37 -11.06 -17.17
N ASP A 101 3.67 -11.10 -17.40
CA ASP A 101 4.27 -10.68 -18.66
C ASP A 101 4.69 -11.90 -19.48
N GLY A 102 4.10 -12.02 -20.66
CA GLY A 102 4.36 -13.07 -21.65
C GLY A 102 3.57 -14.36 -21.44
N ARG A 103 3.41 -15.10 -22.54
CA ARG A 103 2.61 -16.32 -22.62
C ARG A 103 3.10 -17.43 -21.68
N GLU A 104 4.42 -17.59 -21.53
CA GLU A 104 4.99 -18.61 -20.63
C GLU A 104 4.67 -18.35 -19.15
N ALA A 105 4.71 -17.07 -18.73
CA ALA A 105 4.33 -16.69 -17.37
C ALA A 105 2.82 -16.85 -17.15
N LEU A 106 2.01 -16.57 -18.18
CA LEU A 106 0.56 -16.75 -18.13
C LEU A 106 0.20 -18.25 -18.03
N GLU A 107 0.87 -19.13 -18.75
CA GLU A 107 0.70 -20.58 -18.64
C GLU A 107 0.97 -21.06 -17.19
N LYS A 108 2.07 -20.63 -16.62
CA LYS A 108 2.40 -20.95 -15.21
C LYS A 108 1.35 -20.42 -14.24
N HIS A 109 0.82 -19.23 -14.49
CA HIS A 109 -0.24 -18.64 -13.67
C HIS A 109 -1.52 -19.47 -13.72
N MET A 110 -1.95 -19.88 -14.91
CA MET A 110 -3.14 -20.72 -15.12
C MET A 110 -3.07 -22.05 -14.36
N PHE A 111 -1.86 -22.62 -14.20
CA PHE A 111 -1.68 -23.90 -13.50
C PHE A 111 -1.45 -23.78 -11.99
N LEU A 112 -0.98 -22.65 -11.49
CA LEU A 112 -0.47 -22.54 -10.11
C LEU A 112 -1.34 -21.71 -9.19
N HIS A 113 -2.26 -20.90 -9.71
CA HIS A 113 -3.01 -19.95 -8.92
C HIS A 113 -4.52 -20.05 -9.19
N SER A 114 -5.26 -20.36 -8.12
CA SER A 114 -6.68 -20.06 -8.06
C SER A 114 -6.84 -18.58 -7.69
N GLY A 115 -7.32 -17.79 -8.63
CA GLY A 115 -7.64 -16.39 -8.43
C GLY A 115 -9.13 -16.14 -8.54
N SER A 116 -9.55 -14.89 -8.47
CA SER A 116 -10.93 -14.48 -8.70
C SER A 116 -11.19 -14.04 -10.15
N SER A 117 -10.23 -14.24 -11.04
CA SER A 117 -10.36 -13.94 -12.48
C SER A 117 -11.00 -15.06 -13.27
N ALA A 118 -11.39 -14.78 -14.51
CA ALA A 118 -11.91 -15.80 -15.43
C ALA A 118 -10.96 -17.00 -15.58
N LEU A 119 -9.64 -16.77 -15.54
CA LEU A 119 -8.64 -17.84 -15.61
C LEU A 119 -8.59 -18.73 -14.37
N SER A 120 -9.03 -18.25 -13.21
CA SER A 120 -9.03 -19.03 -11.98
C SER A 120 -10.06 -20.15 -11.97
N THR A 121 -11.14 -19.99 -12.71
CA THR A 121 -12.16 -21.06 -12.86
C THR A 121 -11.59 -22.30 -13.53
N PHE A 122 -10.48 -22.14 -14.27
CA PHE A 122 -9.78 -23.21 -14.95
C PHE A 122 -9.01 -24.13 -13.99
N THR A 123 -8.47 -23.57 -12.90
CA THR A 123 -7.54 -24.28 -11.99
C THR A 123 -8.20 -24.81 -10.72
N ASP A 124 -9.33 -24.26 -10.32
CA ASP A 124 -9.95 -24.57 -9.01
C ASP A 124 -10.62 -25.93 -8.90
N GLY A 125 -10.74 -26.68 -10.00
CA GLY A 125 -11.51 -27.93 -10.01
C GLY A 125 -13.00 -27.71 -9.67
N THR A 126 -13.42 -26.45 -9.49
CA THR A 126 -14.81 -26.07 -9.28
C THR A 126 -15.57 -26.24 -10.61
N SER A 127 -16.82 -26.61 -10.52
CA SER A 127 -17.69 -26.73 -11.72
C SER A 127 -18.31 -25.39 -12.13
N GLN A 128 -17.80 -24.26 -11.64
CA GLN A 128 -18.31 -22.92 -11.95
C GLN A 128 -18.17 -22.59 -13.45
N VAL A 129 -19.15 -21.87 -13.97
CA VAL A 129 -19.26 -21.48 -15.39
C VAL A 129 -19.28 -19.96 -15.46
N ILE A 130 -18.53 -19.38 -16.39
CA ILE A 130 -18.57 -17.95 -16.70
C ILE A 130 -19.82 -17.65 -17.50
N GLU A 131 -20.71 -16.80 -17.00
CA GLU A 131 -21.84 -16.30 -17.73
C GLU A 131 -21.60 -14.82 -18.08
N ILE A 132 -21.63 -14.52 -19.40
CA ILE A 132 -21.40 -13.16 -19.90
C ILE A 132 -22.71 -12.38 -19.77
N ASP A 133 -22.72 -11.37 -18.90
CA ASP A 133 -23.85 -10.47 -18.75
C ASP A 133 -23.96 -9.49 -19.90
N ASP A 134 -22.81 -8.89 -20.28
CA ASP A 134 -22.77 -7.94 -21.38
C ASP A 134 -21.36 -7.78 -21.96
N ILE A 135 -21.25 -7.24 -23.17
CA ILE A 135 -19.99 -7.04 -23.89
C ILE A 135 -20.08 -5.79 -24.78
N VAL A 136 -18.98 -5.08 -24.87
CA VAL A 136 -18.81 -3.97 -25.79
C VAL A 136 -17.46 -4.09 -26.49
N SER A 137 -17.42 -3.79 -27.78
CA SER A 137 -16.20 -3.72 -28.58
C SER A 137 -16.10 -2.43 -29.36
N SER A 138 -14.88 -1.97 -29.57
CA SER A 138 -14.56 -0.86 -30.47
C SER A 138 -13.30 -1.20 -31.26
N SER A 139 -13.26 -0.83 -32.55
CA SER A 139 -12.09 -0.93 -33.40
C SER A 139 -11.63 0.46 -33.84
N THR A 140 -10.33 0.68 -33.79
CA THR A 140 -9.69 1.85 -34.39
C THR A 140 -9.41 1.52 -35.86
N GLY A 141 -10.06 2.23 -36.77
CA GLY A 141 -10.19 1.89 -38.19
C GLY A 141 -8.92 1.75 -39.06
N ASP A 142 -7.70 1.94 -38.53
CA ASP A 142 -6.47 1.97 -39.33
C ASP A 142 -5.37 0.96 -38.90
N ASP A 143 -5.44 0.31 -37.73
CA ASP A 143 -4.29 -0.42 -37.16
C ASP A 143 -4.54 -1.90 -36.81
N ASP A 144 -5.59 -2.54 -37.29
CA ASP A 144 -5.94 -3.94 -36.87
C ASP A 144 -5.92 -4.11 -35.32
N THR A 145 -6.18 -3.02 -34.61
CA THR A 145 -6.30 -2.99 -33.16
C THR A 145 -7.73 -2.81 -32.72
N SER A 146 -8.15 -3.57 -31.73
CA SER A 146 -9.49 -3.47 -31.14
C SER A 146 -9.45 -3.57 -29.62
N LYS A 147 -10.51 -3.11 -29.00
CA LYS A 147 -10.73 -3.13 -27.57
C LYS A 147 -12.06 -3.81 -27.29
N VAL A 148 -12.07 -4.70 -26.32
CA VAL A 148 -13.27 -5.43 -25.91
C VAL A 148 -13.36 -5.38 -24.40
N CYS A 149 -14.52 -4.95 -23.87
CA CYS A 149 -14.80 -4.98 -22.45
C CYS A 149 -15.98 -5.91 -22.20
N VAL A 150 -15.85 -6.77 -21.21
CA VAL A 150 -16.85 -7.79 -20.84
C VAL A 150 -17.17 -7.67 -19.37
N ILE A 151 -18.46 -7.66 -19.04
CA ILE A 151 -18.93 -7.90 -17.69
C ILE A 151 -19.53 -9.31 -17.62
N TYR A 152 -19.19 -10.05 -16.57
CA TYR A 152 -19.63 -11.42 -16.38
C TYR A 152 -19.74 -11.75 -14.88
N HIS A 153 -20.43 -12.84 -14.57
CA HIS A 153 -20.45 -13.45 -13.24
C HIS A 153 -20.26 -14.97 -13.36
N LEU A 154 -20.09 -15.65 -12.22
CA LEU A 154 -19.95 -17.09 -12.16
C LEU A 154 -21.25 -17.75 -11.73
N THR A 155 -21.60 -18.86 -12.38
CA THR A 155 -22.75 -19.69 -12.03
C THR A 155 -22.31 -21.12 -11.68
N LEU A 156 -23.11 -21.81 -10.88
CA LEU A 156 -22.95 -23.26 -10.68
C LEU A 156 -23.58 -24.03 -11.85
N PRO A 157 -23.19 -25.31 -12.06
CA PRO A 157 -23.85 -26.19 -13.02
C PRO A 157 -25.31 -26.38 -12.63
N GLY A 158 -26.20 -25.71 -13.31
CA GLY A 158 -27.62 -25.66 -12.99
C GLY A 158 -28.18 -24.25 -13.07
N GLY A 159 -27.31 -23.25 -13.27
CA GLY A 159 -27.67 -21.85 -13.47
C GLY A 159 -27.97 -21.09 -12.18
N GLU A 160 -27.47 -21.55 -11.04
CA GLU A 160 -27.53 -20.80 -9.78
C GLU A 160 -26.33 -19.85 -9.70
N ASP A 161 -26.58 -18.56 -9.48
CA ASP A 161 -25.55 -17.54 -9.38
C ASP A 161 -24.65 -17.77 -8.16
N VAL A 162 -23.36 -17.53 -8.32
CA VAL A 162 -22.42 -17.54 -7.21
C VAL A 162 -22.29 -16.10 -6.72
N GLU A 163 -22.57 -15.88 -5.44
CA GLU A 163 -22.50 -14.54 -4.84
C GLU A 163 -21.08 -13.95 -4.92
N ASP A 164 -20.99 -12.62 -5.05
CA ASP A 164 -19.74 -11.84 -5.07
C ASP A 164 -18.74 -12.28 -6.16
N THR A 165 -19.21 -12.63 -7.33
CA THR A 165 -18.37 -13.08 -8.45
C THR A 165 -18.46 -12.20 -9.70
N THR A 166 -19.16 -11.06 -9.62
CA THR A 166 -19.21 -10.12 -10.76
C THR A 166 -17.79 -9.61 -11.05
N ALA A 167 -17.43 -9.63 -12.33
CA ALA A 167 -16.13 -9.20 -12.80
C ALA A 167 -16.25 -8.41 -14.09
N ILE A 168 -15.28 -7.54 -14.33
CA ILE A 168 -15.13 -6.81 -15.59
C ILE A 168 -13.72 -7.07 -16.11
N SER A 169 -13.63 -7.57 -17.35
CA SER A 169 -12.37 -7.78 -18.05
C SER A 169 -12.29 -6.87 -19.26
N PHE A 170 -11.16 -6.19 -19.42
CA PHE A 170 -10.87 -5.34 -20.55
C PHE A 170 -9.71 -5.94 -21.36
N TYR A 171 -9.93 -6.14 -22.64
CA TYR A 171 -9.01 -6.78 -23.58
C TYR A 171 -8.59 -5.81 -24.67
N ASN A 172 -7.28 -5.72 -24.92
CA ASN A 172 -6.73 -5.10 -26.12
C ASN A 172 -6.29 -6.22 -27.06
N LEU A 173 -6.73 -6.16 -28.31
CA LEU A 173 -6.41 -7.13 -29.34
C LEU A 173 -5.64 -6.45 -30.48
N GLN A 174 -4.73 -7.20 -31.08
CA GLN A 174 -4.01 -6.81 -32.29
C GLN A 174 -3.79 -8.04 -33.19
N GLY A 175 -4.10 -7.93 -34.47
CA GLY A 175 -3.95 -9.05 -35.39
C GLY A 175 -4.74 -10.29 -34.98
N GLY A 176 -5.89 -10.14 -34.34
CA GLY A 176 -6.71 -11.24 -33.84
C GLY A 176 -6.14 -11.95 -32.61
N LYS A 177 -5.15 -11.37 -31.90
CA LYS A 177 -4.57 -11.89 -30.65
C LYS A 177 -4.78 -10.91 -29.51
N ILE A 178 -4.98 -11.42 -28.31
CA ILE A 178 -5.07 -10.64 -27.08
C ILE A 178 -3.65 -10.25 -26.66
N THR A 179 -3.37 -8.94 -26.64
CA THR A 179 -2.06 -8.37 -26.29
C THR A 179 -2.02 -7.83 -24.87
N ARG A 180 -3.16 -7.39 -24.34
CA ARG A 180 -3.28 -6.92 -22.96
C ARG A 180 -4.64 -7.32 -22.38
N VAL A 181 -4.63 -7.65 -21.10
CA VAL A 181 -5.85 -7.87 -20.31
C VAL A 181 -5.75 -7.09 -19.01
N PHE A 182 -6.84 -6.43 -18.63
CA PHE A 182 -7.06 -5.96 -17.26
C PHE A 182 -8.32 -6.63 -16.75
N ASP A 183 -8.19 -7.42 -15.70
CA ASP A 183 -9.27 -8.18 -15.08
C ASP A 183 -9.46 -7.78 -13.63
N VAL A 184 -10.68 -7.44 -13.25
CA VAL A 184 -11.03 -7.01 -11.90
C VAL A 184 -12.35 -7.63 -11.46
N THR A 185 -12.38 -8.17 -10.24
CA THR A 185 -13.55 -8.81 -9.64
C THR A 185 -14.03 -8.01 -8.44
N GLU A 186 -15.33 -8.08 -8.18
CA GLU A 186 -15.92 -7.44 -7.02
C GLU A 186 -15.32 -7.96 -5.69
N PRO A 187 -15.29 -7.15 -4.62
CA PRO A 187 -14.86 -7.60 -3.31
C PRO A 187 -15.89 -8.56 -2.71
N SER A 188 -15.40 -9.56 -1.97
CA SER A 188 -16.26 -10.49 -1.22
C SER A 188 -16.98 -9.79 -0.06
N SER A 189 -18.18 -10.25 0.28
CA SER A 189 -18.93 -9.75 1.44
C SER A 189 -18.24 -10.06 2.79
N PRO A 190 -18.32 -9.18 3.78
CA PRO A 190 -19.01 -7.88 3.75
C PRO A 190 -18.23 -6.82 2.96
N LYS A 191 -18.92 -6.10 2.09
CA LYS A 191 -18.30 -5.08 1.25
C LYS A 191 -17.85 -3.85 2.06
N PRO A 192 -16.78 -3.14 1.64
CA PRO A 192 -16.20 -2.03 2.42
C PRO A 192 -17.18 -0.85 2.61
N GLY A 193 -17.97 -0.50 1.61
CA GLY A 193 -18.98 0.54 1.67
C GLY A 193 -18.48 1.84 2.32
N ASP A 194 -19.36 2.46 3.13
CA ASP A 194 -19.04 3.70 3.86
C ASP A 194 -17.86 3.58 4.85
N SER A 195 -17.46 2.38 5.24
CA SER A 195 -16.28 2.16 6.10
C SER A 195 -15.00 2.49 5.36
N GLY A 196 -14.92 2.14 4.08
CA GLY A 196 -13.81 2.50 3.19
C GLY A 196 -13.69 4.01 3.03
N LEU A 197 -14.81 4.72 2.81
CA LEU A 197 -14.83 6.18 2.71
C LEU A 197 -14.39 6.87 4.00
N LYS A 198 -14.78 6.37 5.17
CA LYS A 198 -14.34 6.92 6.46
C LYS A 198 -12.84 6.77 6.67
N LEU A 199 -12.27 5.63 6.27
CA LEU A 199 -10.83 5.41 6.33
C LEU A 199 -10.10 6.36 5.37
N LEU A 200 -10.58 6.50 4.14
CA LEU A 200 -10.04 7.42 3.15
C LEU A 200 -10.05 8.87 3.63
N LYS A 201 -11.17 9.33 4.21
CA LYS A 201 -11.28 10.66 4.82
C LYS A 201 -10.33 10.88 6.00
N LEU A 202 -10.06 9.84 6.78
CA LEU A 202 -9.08 9.92 7.87
C LEU A 202 -7.67 10.07 7.32
N VAL A 203 -7.31 9.30 6.32
CA VAL A 203 -6.01 9.37 5.64
C VAL A 203 -5.81 10.73 4.98
N SER A 204 -6.81 11.24 4.26
CA SER A 204 -6.81 12.58 3.66
C SER A 204 -6.51 13.68 4.68
N LYS A 205 -7.17 13.64 5.84
CA LYS A 205 -6.91 14.60 6.94
C LYS A 205 -5.51 14.46 7.57
N LEU A 206 -4.93 13.28 7.57
CA LEU A 206 -3.58 13.04 8.11
C LEU A 206 -2.48 13.54 7.15
N ILE A 207 -2.75 13.48 5.84
CA ILE A 207 -1.84 14.00 4.81
C ILE A 207 -1.85 15.53 4.76
N GLY A 208 -2.85 16.19 5.38
CA GLY A 208 -2.88 17.65 5.54
C GLY A 208 -3.42 18.41 4.34
N ASP A 209 -4.25 17.79 3.52
CA ASP A 209 -4.90 18.45 2.39
C ASP A 209 -6.09 19.30 2.86
N GLU A 210 -5.80 20.53 3.32
CA GLU A 210 -6.79 21.58 3.59
C GLU A 210 -7.12 22.42 2.34
N SER A 211 -6.59 22.10 1.18
CA SER A 211 -6.82 22.86 -0.05
C SER A 211 -8.15 22.46 -0.71
N ILE A 212 -9.27 22.88 -0.14
CA ILE A 212 -10.49 23.07 -0.91
C ILE A 212 -10.28 24.34 -1.75
N VAL A 213 -9.58 24.25 -2.86
CA VAL A 213 -9.66 25.29 -3.88
C VAL A 213 -11.01 25.11 -4.56
N VAL A 214 -11.97 25.92 -4.15
CA VAL A 214 -13.16 26.17 -4.96
C VAL A 214 -12.64 26.79 -6.26
N GLY A 215 -12.55 25.98 -7.31
CA GLY A 215 -12.19 26.45 -8.65
C GLY A 215 -13.20 27.53 -9.04
N ASP A 216 -12.69 28.74 -9.24
CA ASP A 216 -13.45 29.84 -9.85
C ASP A 216 -13.86 29.37 -11.26
N GLY A 217 -15.18 29.34 -11.51
CA GLY A 217 -15.76 28.81 -12.74
C GLY A 217 -15.32 29.55 -13.98
N SER A 218 -14.14 29.24 -14.47
CA SER A 218 -13.79 29.58 -15.84
C SER A 218 -14.40 28.51 -16.75
N SER A 219 -15.38 28.90 -17.55
CA SER A 219 -16.00 28.08 -18.58
C SER A 219 -14.93 27.58 -19.55
N ALA A 220 -14.38 26.39 -19.26
CA ALA A 220 -13.58 25.66 -20.22
C ALA A 220 -14.49 25.29 -21.40
N VAL A 221 -13.99 25.53 -22.60
CA VAL A 221 -14.62 25.11 -23.86
C VAL A 221 -14.85 23.60 -23.74
N VAL A 222 -16.14 23.19 -23.76
CA VAL A 222 -16.51 21.77 -23.78
C VAL A 222 -15.94 21.19 -25.07
N ASP A 223 -14.97 20.30 -24.96
CA ASP A 223 -14.47 19.58 -26.13
C ASP A 223 -15.59 18.64 -26.60
N THR A 224 -16.19 18.99 -27.73
CA THR A 224 -17.37 18.29 -28.29
C THR A 224 -17.05 16.90 -28.83
N ASN A 225 -15.80 16.45 -28.75
CA ASN A 225 -15.36 15.15 -29.25
C ASN A 225 -15.31 14.06 -28.18
N LEU A 226 -15.51 14.38 -26.90
CA LEU A 226 -15.49 13.41 -25.82
C LEU A 226 -16.81 12.62 -25.72
N SER A 227 -16.70 11.32 -25.45
CA SER A 227 -17.85 10.47 -25.12
C SER A 227 -18.52 10.92 -23.81
N VAL A 228 -19.78 10.52 -23.61
CA VAL A 228 -20.52 10.81 -22.36
C VAL A 228 -19.77 10.32 -21.13
N VAL A 229 -19.06 9.21 -21.24
CA VAL A 229 -18.32 8.59 -20.15
C VAL A 229 -17.04 9.39 -19.83
N GLU A 230 -16.28 9.80 -20.84
CA GLU A 230 -15.09 10.64 -20.64
C GLU A 230 -15.48 12.00 -20.02
N ARG A 231 -16.62 12.58 -20.43
CA ARG A 231 -17.17 13.78 -19.79
C ARG A 231 -17.53 13.57 -18.32
N TYR A 232 -18.02 12.38 -17.98
CA TYR A 232 -18.30 12.02 -16.58
C TYR A 232 -17.03 12.03 -15.72
N PHE A 233 -15.92 11.42 -16.20
CA PHE A 233 -14.63 11.46 -15.50
C PHE A 233 -14.06 12.90 -15.43
N GLU A 234 -14.20 13.69 -16.47
CA GLU A 234 -13.82 15.11 -16.42
C GLU A 234 -14.61 15.92 -15.39
N ALA A 235 -15.93 15.72 -15.31
CA ALA A 235 -16.77 16.38 -14.32
C ALA A 235 -16.36 15.97 -12.89
N TRP A 236 -15.98 14.72 -12.69
CA TRP A 236 -15.39 14.24 -11.44
C TRP A 236 -14.11 14.99 -11.08
N ASN A 237 -13.18 15.13 -12.01
CA ASN A 237 -11.90 15.81 -11.78
C ASN A 237 -12.10 17.31 -11.50
N LYS A 238 -13.08 17.94 -12.17
CA LYS A 238 -13.50 19.32 -11.87
C LYS A 238 -14.29 19.45 -10.56
N ARG A 239 -14.59 18.33 -9.88
CA ARG A 239 -15.45 18.28 -8.68
C ARG A 239 -16.87 18.86 -8.92
N ASP A 240 -17.31 18.94 -10.16
CA ASP A 240 -18.66 19.36 -10.53
C ASP A 240 -19.64 18.18 -10.53
N MET A 241 -20.14 17.84 -9.34
CA MET A 241 -21.09 16.73 -9.19
C MET A 241 -22.43 17.00 -9.87
N LYS A 242 -22.79 18.25 -10.11
CA LYS A 242 -24.02 18.58 -10.85
C LYS A 242 -23.87 18.26 -12.32
N GLU A 243 -22.74 18.62 -12.92
CA GLU A 243 -22.42 18.22 -14.28
C GLU A 243 -22.30 16.69 -14.37
N ALA A 244 -21.55 16.06 -13.50
CA ALA A 244 -21.39 14.61 -13.46
C ALA A 244 -22.74 13.88 -13.48
N VAL A 245 -23.64 14.25 -12.59
CA VAL A 245 -24.98 13.62 -12.46
C VAL A 245 -25.87 13.95 -13.65
N SER A 246 -25.72 15.11 -14.30
CA SER A 246 -26.52 15.48 -15.48
C SER A 246 -26.30 14.56 -16.67
N LEU A 247 -25.19 13.81 -16.70
CA LEU A 247 -24.85 12.85 -17.75
C LEU A 247 -25.57 11.51 -17.60
N PHE A 248 -26.38 11.33 -16.55
CA PHE A 248 -27.18 10.13 -16.29
C PHE A 248 -28.68 10.37 -16.56
N THR A 249 -29.40 9.31 -16.90
CA THR A 249 -30.87 9.36 -17.01
C THR A 249 -31.51 9.57 -15.63
N GLU A 250 -32.75 10.03 -15.56
CA GLU A 250 -33.43 10.28 -14.27
C GLU A 250 -33.65 9.01 -13.45
N ASP A 251 -33.86 7.89 -14.13
CA ASP A 251 -34.10 6.55 -13.59
C ASP A 251 -32.85 5.64 -13.64
N CYS A 252 -31.67 6.21 -13.76
CA CYS A 252 -30.43 5.46 -13.86
C CYS A 252 -30.25 4.43 -12.73
N ASN A 253 -29.57 3.32 -13.03
CA ASN A 253 -29.23 2.30 -12.05
C ASN A 253 -27.72 2.10 -11.98
N MET A 254 -27.09 2.53 -10.88
CA MET A 254 -25.65 2.46 -10.71
C MET A 254 -25.27 1.45 -9.63
N ARG A 255 -24.30 0.60 -9.92
CA ARG A 255 -23.72 -0.38 -9.01
C ARG A 255 -22.23 -0.08 -8.80
N ASP A 256 -21.89 0.63 -7.74
CA ASP A 256 -20.54 0.61 -7.19
C ASP A 256 -20.40 -0.68 -6.37
N LEU A 257 -19.66 -1.63 -6.90
CA LEU A 257 -19.57 -2.97 -6.32
C LEU A 257 -18.77 -3.03 -5.00
N GLN A 258 -18.33 -1.90 -4.47
CA GLN A 258 -17.91 -1.77 -3.07
C GLN A 258 -19.10 -1.69 -2.09
N TYR A 259 -20.32 -1.57 -2.57
CA TYR A 259 -21.56 -1.52 -1.78
C TYR A 259 -22.43 -2.74 -2.04
N ASP A 260 -23.18 -3.16 -1.02
CA ASP A 260 -24.13 -4.27 -1.14
C ASP A 260 -25.42 -3.87 -1.89
N SER A 261 -25.71 -2.57 -2.03
CA SER A 261 -26.93 -2.06 -2.65
C SER A 261 -26.65 -1.23 -3.89
N GLU A 262 -27.58 -1.27 -4.83
CA GLU A 262 -27.61 -0.42 -6.02
C GLU A 262 -28.07 0.99 -5.68
N PHE A 263 -27.64 1.99 -6.45
CA PHE A 263 -28.10 3.37 -6.39
C PHE A 263 -29.13 3.60 -7.49
N LYS A 264 -30.42 3.70 -7.11
CA LYS A 264 -31.54 3.82 -8.05
C LYS A 264 -32.00 5.26 -8.21
N GLY A 265 -31.90 5.73 -9.45
CA GLY A 265 -32.27 7.09 -9.84
C GLY A 265 -31.19 8.12 -9.55
N ARG A 266 -31.20 9.16 -10.37
CA ARG A 266 -30.20 10.25 -10.36
C ARG A 266 -30.01 10.88 -8.98
N ALA A 267 -31.08 11.09 -8.22
CA ALA A 267 -31.01 11.75 -6.91
C ALA A 267 -30.32 10.89 -5.83
N GLU A 268 -30.45 9.57 -5.90
CA GLU A 268 -29.75 8.69 -4.97
C GLU A 268 -28.26 8.60 -5.33
N PHE A 269 -27.97 8.47 -6.61
CA PHE A 269 -26.60 8.45 -7.12
C PHE A 269 -25.87 9.77 -6.84
N GLU A 270 -26.52 10.94 -7.01
CA GLU A 270 -25.96 12.25 -6.64
C GLU A 270 -25.51 12.28 -5.17
N ARG A 271 -26.36 11.80 -4.27
CA ARG A 271 -26.00 11.73 -2.84
C ARG A 271 -24.78 10.83 -2.58
N HIS A 272 -24.64 9.75 -3.34
CA HIS A 272 -23.49 8.88 -3.27
C HIS A 272 -22.23 9.62 -3.75
N LEU A 273 -22.25 10.23 -4.92
CA LEU A 273 -21.12 10.98 -5.48
C LEU A 273 -20.66 12.12 -4.55
N LEU A 274 -21.60 12.86 -3.95
CA LEU A 274 -21.27 13.91 -2.99
C LEU A 274 -20.56 13.35 -1.75
N ARG A 275 -20.99 12.20 -1.23
CA ARG A 275 -20.32 11.54 -0.10
C ARG A 275 -18.90 11.11 -0.46
N VAL A 276 -18.70 10.54 -1.63
CA VAL A 276 -17.37 10.13 -2.11
C VAL A 276 -16.48 11.36 -2.29
N LYS A 277 -16.97 12.41 -2.96
CA LYS A 277 -16.28 13.69 -3.13
C LYS A 277 -15.76 14.25 -1.80
N ASP A 278 -16.62 14.26 -0.76
CA ASP A 278 -16.26 14.79 0.56
C ASP A 278 -15.19 13.97 1.31
N CYS A 279 -14.85 12.81 0.78
CA CYS A 279 -13.86 11.91 1.37
C CYS A 279 -12.55 11.86 0.58
N LEU A 280 -12.56 12.28 -0.69
CA LEU A 280 -11.38 12.30 -1.55
C LEU A 280 -10.57 13.58 -1.38
N PRO A 281 -9.23 13.51 -1.31
CA PRO A 281 -8.35 14.68 -1.42
C PRO A 281 -8.62 15.49 -2.69
N GLY A 282 -8.43 16.81 -2.62
CA GLY A 282 -8.63 17.70 -3.78
C GLY A 282 -7.64 17.44 -4.92
N SER A 283 -6.45 16.96 -4.58
CA SER A 283 -5.37 16.61 -5.50
C SER A 283 -5.54 15.29 -6.25
N PHE A 284 -6.57 14.48 -5.90
CA PHE A 284 -6.82 13.20 -6.59
C PHE A 284 -7.55 13.43 -7.90
N GLU A 285 -7.03 12.85 -8.97
CA GLU A 285 -7.62 12.87 -10.30
C GLU A 285 -7.84 11.44 -10.81
N PHE A 286 -9.00 11.21 -11.44
CA PHE A 286 -9.29 9.97 -12.15
C PHE A 286 -8.78 10.08 -13.58
N VAL A 287 -7.85 9.23 -13.95
CA VAL A 287 -7.27 9.17 -15.29
C VAL A 287 -7.84 7.98 -16.03
N VAL A 288 -8.41 8.24 -17.20
CA VAL A 288 -8.91 7.18 -18.08
C VAL A 288 -7.74 6.62 -18.89
N ASP A 289 -7.44 5.34 -18.67
CA ASP A 289 -6.35 4.63 -19.34
C ASP A 289 -6.76 4.11 -20.71
N ASP A 290 -7.99 3.57 -20.79
CA ASP A 290 -8.48 2.93 -22.00
C ASP A 290 -10.01 2.91 -22.05
N VAL A 291 -10.58 2.98 -23.29
CA VAL A 291 -12.03 2.98 -23.51
C VAL A 291 -12.39 2.06 -24.67
N ALA A 292 -13.38 1.17 -24.45
CA ALA A 292 -14.09 0.46 -25.50
C ALA A 292 -15.48 1.08 -25.63
N LEU A 293 -15.84 1.62 -26.80
CA LEU A 293 -17.04 2.43 -26.99
C LEU A 293 -17.90 1.93 -28.14
N SER A 294 -19.20 1.83 -27.90
CA SER A 294 -20.24 1.66 -28.91
C SER A 294 -21.35 2.72 -28.70
N PRO A 295 -22.31 2.85 -29.62
CA PRO A 295 -23.41 3.82 -29.46
C PRO A 295 -24.28 3.62 -28.21
N THR A 296 -24.28 2.43 -27.62
CA THR A 296 -25.15 2.07 -26.49
C THR A 296 -24.40 1.55 -25.28
N LYS A 297 -23.07 1.38 -25.36
CA LYS A 297 -22.27 0.80 -24.29
C LYS A 297 -20.87 1.37 -24.25
N ALA A 298 -20.29 1.41 -23.05
CA ALA A 298 -18.89 1.79 -22.86
C ALA A 298 -18.24 0.93 -21.77
N GLY A 299 -17.00 0.47 -22.05
CA GLY A 299 -16.12 -0.12 -21.05
C GLY A 299 -14.93 0.80 -20.83
N VAL A 300 -14.55 1.05 -19.59
CA VAL A 300 -13.50 2.03 -19.23
C VAL A 300 -12.54 1.45 -18.22
N VAL A 301 -11.24 1.53 -18.50
CA VAL A 301 -10.17 1.27 -17.51
C VAL A 301 -9.65 2.61 -17.03
N TRP A 302 -9.50 2.75 -15.74
CA TRP A 302 -9.05 3.98 -15.09
C TRP A 302 -8.14 3.72 -13.89
N HIS A 303 -7.38 4.74 -13.50
CA HIS A 303 -6.66 4.76 -12.22
C HIS A 303 -6.76 6.14 -11.57
N VAL A 304 -6.28 6.25 -10.33
CA VAL A 304 -6.23 7.53 -9.61
C VAL A 304 -4.80 8.02 -9.53
N GLU A 305 -4.60 9.30 -9.80
CA GLU A 305 -3.35 10.02 -9.59
C GLU A 305 -3.46 11.01 -8.43
N ASN A 306 -2.33 11.31 -7.82
CA ASN A 306 -2.18 12.40 -6.86
C ASN A 306 -1.11 13.36 -7.38
N ASP A 307 -1.49 14.60 -7.68
CA ASP A 307 -0.60 15.61 -8.28
C ASP A 307 0.18 15.10 -9.51
N GLY A 308 -0.51 14.35 -10.39
CA GLY A 308 0.06 13.79 -11.62
C GLY A 308 0.93 12.54 -11.41
N SER A 309 0.90 11.93 -10.22
CA SER A 309 1.61 10.68 -9.92
C SER A 309 0.62 9.55 -9.67
N PRO A 310 0.70 8.42 -10.43
CA PRO A 310 -0.18 7.28 -10.25
C PRO A 310 -0.12 6.70 -8.85
N LEU A 311 -1.27 6.52 -8.22
CA LEU A 311 -1.38 5.87 -6.92
C LEU A 311 -1.44 4.36 -7.08
N ALA A 312 -0.65 3.65 -6.27
CA ALA A 312 -0.66 2.19 -6.27
C ALA A 312 -2.02 1.64 -5.79
N PHE A 313 -2.50 0.58 -6.45
CA PHE A 313 -3.73 -0.13 -6.09
C PHE A 313 -5.01 0.73 -6.18
N THR A 314 -5.05 1.65 -7.15
CA THR A 314 -6.22 2.52 -7.38
C THR A 314 -6.82 2.37 -8.78
N ARG A 315 -6.45 1.34 -9.53
CA ARG A 315 -7.03 1.06 -10.84
C ARG A 315 -8.46 0.56 -10.68
N GLY A 316 -9.23 0.72 -11.73
CA GLY A 316 -10.58 0.17 -11.78
C GLY A 316 -11.03 -0.08 -13.20
N CYS A 317 -12.11 -0.82 -13.32
CA CYS A 317 -12.82 -1.00 -14.57
C CYS A 317 -14.30 -0.73 -14.36
N SER A 318 -14.89 -0.03 -15.32
CA SER A 318 -16.31 0.31 -15.31
C SER A 318 -16.97 -0.11 -16.61
N PHE A 319 -18.21 -0.56 -16.52
CA PHE A 319 -19.04 -0.89 -17.67
C PHE A 319 -20.35 -0.09 -17.61
N TYR A 320 -20.67 0.65 -18.68
CA TYR A 320 -21.85 1.53 -18.75
C TYR A 320 -22.74 1.18 -19.92
N THR A 321 -24.06 1.27 -19.69
CA THR A 321 -25.09 1.26 -20.74
C THR A 321 -25.55 2.69 -21.00
N ILE A 322 -25.66 3.06 -22.27
CA ILE A 322 -26.02 4.40 -22.72
C ILE A 322 -27.37 4.33 -23.42
N ASP A 323 -28.32 5.13 -22.97
CA ASP A 323 -29.64 5.26 -23.66
C ASP A 323 -29.43 5.88 -25.04
N GLN A 324 -29.81 5.16 -26.07
CA GLN A 324 -29.64 5.58 -27.46
C GLN A 324 -30.39 6.87 -27.82
N ARG A 325 -31.46 7.20 -27.10
CA ARG A 325 -32.29 8.37 -27.44
C ARG A 325 -31.75 9.65 -26.83
N SER A 326 -31.35 9.59 -25.59
CA SER A 326 -30.83 10.76 -24.86
C SER A 326 -29.32 10.89 -24.94
N GLY A 327 -28.57 9.81 -25.25
CA GLY A 327 -27.13 9.76 -25.18
C GLY A 327 -26.56 9.82 -23.74
N LEU A 328 -27.41 9.61 -22.73
CA LEU A 328 -27.05 9.64 -21.33
C LEU A 328 -26.80 8.22 -20.79
N ILE A 329 -26.08 8.12 -19.69
CA ILE A 329 -25.80 6.85 -19.02
C ILE A 329 -27.08 6.38 -18.29
N GLU A 330 -27.57 5.20 -18.65
CA GLU A 330 -28.76 4.58 -18.08
C GLU A 330 -28.41 3.65 -16.91
N SER A 331 -27.32 2.90 -17.04
CA SER A 331 -26.82 2.02 -15.97
C SER A 331 -25.33 1.87 -16.02
N GLY A 332 -24.72 1.44 -14.91
CA GLY A 332 -23.30 1.19 -14.86
C GLY A 332 -22.87 0.34 -13.67
N PHE A 333 -21.77 -0.34 -13.89
CA PHE A 333 -21.04 -1.11 -12.88
C PHE A 333 -19.64 -0.51 -12.73
N GLU A 334 -19.20 -0.31 -11.51
CA GLU A 334 -17.89 0.21 -11.19
C GLU A 334 -17.18 -0.74 -10.22
N ILE A 335 -16.04 -1.28 -10.64
CA ILE A 335 -15.23 -2.18 -9.82
C ILE A 335 -13.84 -1.58 -9.66
N PRO A 336 -13.52 -0.96 -8.53
CA PRO A 336 -12.14 -0.58 -8.22
C PRO A 336 -11.31 -1.79 -7.82
N GLU A 337 -10.02 -1.69 -8.06
CA GLU A 337 -9.02 -2.70 -7.71
C GLU A 337 -9.05 -3.01 -6.20
N LYS A 338 -8.92 -4.28 -5.85
CA LYS A 338 -8.92 -4.73 -4.47
C LYS A 338 -7.71 -4.17 -3.71
N ALA A 339 -7.97 -3.58 -2.55
CA ALA A 339 -6.92 -3.13 -1.64
C ALA A 339 -6.09 -4.32 -1.10
N PRO A 340 -4.79 -4.12 -0.80
CA PRO A 340 -3.98 -5.14 -0.14
C PRO A 340 -4.58 -5.61 1.20
N PRO A 341 -4.37 -6.87 1.62
CA PRO A 341 -3.52 -7.88 0.98
C PRO A 341 -4.19 -8.58 -0.20
N LYS A 342 -3.47 -8.70 -1.32
CA LYS A 342 -3.92 -9.38 -2.52
C LYS A 342 -3.61 -10.88 -2.48
N MET A 343 -4.21 -11.65 -3.41
CA MET A 343 -3.93 -13.09 -3.54
C MET A 343 -2.44 -13.37 -3.79
N GLY A 344 -1.99 -14.52 -3.37
CA GLY A 344 -0.57 -14.91 -3.53
C GLY A 344 0.40 -14.15 -2.62
N TRP A 345 -0.06 -13.27 -1.72
CA TRP A 345 0.81 -12.49 -0.84
C TRP A 345 1.77 -13.35 -0.02
N LEU A 346 1.33 -14.53 0.45
CA LEU A 346 2.21 -15.48 1.15
C LEU A 346 3.34 -15.99 0.26
N ASN A 347 3.07 -16.28 -1.01
CA ASN A 347 4.09 -16.70 -1.96
C ASN A 347 5.05 -15.55 -2.26
N THR A 348 4.56 -14.33 -2.39
CA THR A 348 5.38 -13.13 -2.54
C THR A 348 6.25 -12.88 -1.31
N VAL A 349 5.68 -13.01 -0.11
CA VAL A 349 6.44 -12.91 1.16
C VAL A 349 7.48 -14.02 1.25
N LYS A 350 7.12 -15.27 0.92
CA LYS A 350 8.06 -16.40 0.90
C LYS A 350 9.20 -16.18 -0.09
N ALA A 351 8.90 -15.73 -1.31
CA ALA A 351 9.91 -15.44 -2.33
C ALA A 351 10.86 -14.31 -1.86
N LYS A 352 10.32 -13.22 -1.30
CA LYS A 352 11.13 -12.14 -0.70
C LYS A 352 11.96 -12.65 0.48
N PHE A 353 11.40 -13.50 1.35
CA PHE A 353 12.15 -14.08 2.46
C PHE A 353 13.33 -14.92 1.99
N VAL A 354 13.15 -15.72 0.95
CA VAL A 354 14.23 -16.53 0.37
C VAL A 354 15.29 -15.65 -0.30
N ALA A 355 14.87 -14.59 -0.99
CA ALA A 355 15.79 -13.67 -1.68
C ALA A 355 16.55 -12.77 -0.71
N GLU A 356 15.90 -12.25 0.33
CA GLU A 356 16.41 -11.24 1.24
C GLU A 356 16.10 -11.57 2.71
N PRO A 357 16.59 -12.68 3.28
CA PRO A 357 16.19 -13.13 4.62
C PRO A 357 16.54 -12.12 5.72
N VAL A 358 17.63 -11.39 5.59
CA VAL A 358 18.10 -10.39 6.56
C VAL A 358 17.08 -9.25 6.71
N ARG A 359 16.34 -8.93 5.65
CA ARG A 359 15.30 -7.90 5.66
C ARG A 359 14.13 -8.21 6.59
N PHE A 360 13.91 -9.50 6.90
CA PHE A 360 12.84 -9.90 7.81
C PHE A 360 13.21 -9.78 9.29
N ILE A 361 14.49 -9.55 9.62
CA ILE A 361 14.94 -9.38 11.00
C ILE A 361 14.19 -8.23 11.70
N PRO A 362 14.05 -7.01 11.13
CA PRO A 362 13.27 -5.95 11.74
C PRO A 362 11.81 -6.35 12.00
N LEU A 363 11.18 -7.09 11.08
CA LEU A 363 9.80 -7.55 11.26
C LEU A 363 9.66 -8.52 12.45
N VAL A 364 10.56 -9.49 12.56
CA VAL A 364 10.55 -10.46 13.67
C VAL A 364 10.76 -9.76 15.01
N ILE A 365 11.72 -8.84 15.08
CA ILE A 365 11.98 -8.04 16.28
C ILE A 365 10.75 -7.17 16.60
N TRP A 366 10.14 -6.55 15.58
CA TRP A 366 8.95 -5.72 15.76
C TRP A 366 7.78 -6.50 16.34
N VAL A 367 7.45 -7.66 15.77
CA VAL A 367 6.36 -8.50 16.26
C VAL A 367 6.60 -8.91 17.71
N GLY A 368 7.81 -9.39 18.04
CA GLY A 368 8.18 -9.78 19.41
C GLY A 368 8.12 -8.60 20.37
N TYR A 369 8.69 -7.46 19.99
CA TYR A 369 8.73 -6.25 20.81
C TYR A 369 7.34 -5.67 21.05
N MET A 370 6.50 -5.56 20.01
CA MET A 370 5.11 -5.08 20.16
C MET A 370 4.27 -6.03 21.01
N PHE A 371 4.46 -7.34 20.83
CA PHE A 371 3.77 -8.32 21.68
C PHE A 371 4.15 -8.17 23.16
N GLU A 372 5.45 -8.05 23.46
CA GLU A 372 5.93 -7.82 24.83
C GLU A 372 5.47 -6.47 25.40
N LEU A 373 5.49 -5.41 24.61
CA LEU A 373 5.13 -4.08 25.08
C LEU A 373 3.63 -3.94 25.38
N PHE A 374 2.78 -4.50 24.53
CA PHE A 374 1.34 -4.24 24.56
C PHE A 374 0.51 -5.38 25.16
N ILE A 375 0.94 -6.63 25.05
CA ILE A 375 0.08 -7.80 25.32
C ILE A 375 0.64 -8.67 26.45
N ALA A 376 1.93 -9.01 26.40
CA ALA A 376 2.51 -9.97 27.33
C ALA A 376 2.86 -9.34 28.69
N ASP A 377 2.73 -10.12 29.74
CA ASP A 377 3.33 -9.86 31.06
C ASP A 377 4.59 -10.73 31.18
N GLY A 378 5.54 -10.52 30.25
CA GLY A 378 6.70 -11.35 30.02
C GLY A 378 8.01 -10.78 30.56
N PRO A 379 9.14 -10.91 29.79
CA PRO A 379 10.47 -10.49 30.24
C PRO A 379 10.63 -9.00 30.57
N LEU A 380 9.84 -8.12 29.94
CA LEU A 380 9.87 -6.71 30.29
C LEU A 380 9.12 -6.47 31.60
N PRO A 381 9.73 -5.82 32.58
CA PRO A 381 9.10 -5.48 33.85
C PRO A 381 7.84 -4.60 33.69
N GLY A 382 7.00 -4.57 34.72
CA GLY A 382 5.78 -3.77 34.74
C GLY A 382 4.61 -4.38 33.96
N VAL A 383 3.47 -3.70 34.01
CA VAL A 383 2.21 -4.14 33.38
C VAL A 383 2.20 -3.75 31.91
N ASN A 384 1.63 -4.59 31.04
CA ASN A 384 1.54 -4.32 29.61
C ASN A 384 0.71 -3.06 29.29
N ALA A 385 0.99 -2.41 28.17
CA ALA A 385 0.40 -1.11 27.84
C ALA A 385 -1.13 -1.18 27.61
N LEU A 386 -1.69 -2.31 27.17
CA LEU A 386 -3.14 -2.48 26.97
C LEU A 386 -3.92 -2.63 28.27
N ALA A 387 -3.27 -2.92 29.38
CA ALA A 387 -3.92 -2.90 30.69
C ALA A 387 -4.33 -1.48 31.13
N LEU A 388 -3.87 -0.44 30.42
CA LEU A 388 -4.24 0.98 30.63
C LEU A 388 -4.00 1.46 32.07
N GLU A 389 -2.93 0.99 32.71
CA GLU A 389 -2.58 1.40 34.05
C GLU A 389 -2.36 2.92 34.13
N GLN A 390 -3.00 3.57 35.09
CA GLN A 390 -2.95 5.03 35.24
C GLN A 390 -1.52 5.56 35.39
N ARG A 391 -0.68 4.84 36.16
CA ARG A 391 0.72 5.18 36.38
C ARG A 391 1.50 5.28 35.08
N THR A 392 1.37 4.29 34.20
CA THR A 392 2.06 4.26 32.89
C THR A 392 1.70 5.48 32.04
N TRP A 393 0.43 5.87 32.00
CA TRP A 393 -0.01 7.03 31.24
C TRP A 393 0.42 8.36 31.86
N GLU A 394 0.44 8.45 33.19
CA GLU A 394 0.98 9.63 33.90
C GLU A 394 2.48 9.79 33.59
N GLU A 395 3.25 8.71 33.62
CA GLU A 395 4.68 8.74 33.31
C GLU A 395 4.97 9.14 31.88
N VAL A 396 4.25 8.59 30.88
CA VAL A 396 4.35 9.00 29.47
C VAL A 396 4.00 10.47 29.29
N ARG A 397 2.96 10.95 29.96
CA ARG A 397 2.58 12.38 29.95
C ARG A 397 3.70 13.24 30.55
N ASP A 398 4.23 12.85 31.69
CA ASP A 398 5.22 13.62 32.45
C ASP A 398 6.56 13.68 31.71
N LEU A 399 6.99 12.59 31.10
CA LEU A 399 8.14 12.58 30.18
C LEU A 399 7.90 13.49 28.96
N SER A 400 6.69 13.44 28.39
CA SER A 400 6.34 14.29 27.25
C SER A 400 6.33 15.78 27.58
N LEU A 401 6.00 16.17 28.80
CA LEU A 401 6.12 17.58 29.28
C LEU A 401 7.57 18.01 29.47
N ASN A 402 8.49 17.07 29.70
CA ASN A 402 9.93 17.29 29.84
C ASN A 402 10.73 17.05 28.55
N PHE A 403 10.06 17.17 27.40
CA PHE A 403 10.64 16.95 26.07
C PHE A 403 11.87 17.83 25.83
N PHE A 404 12.97 17.22 25.37
CA PHE A 404 14.28 17.83 25.19
C PHE A 404 14.84 18.56 26.44
N LEU A 405 14.37 18.18 27.63
CA LEU A 405 14.77 18.77 28.91
C LEU A 405 14.47 20.28 29.02
N VAL A 406 13.66 20.85 28.14
CA VAL A 406 13.36 22.26 28.13
C VAL A 406 12.65 22.70 29.41
N SER A 407 11.57 22.00 29.77
CA SER A 407 10.76 22.37 30.94
C SER A 407 11.50 22.23 32.27
N PRO A 408 12.25 21.11 32.54
CA PRO A 408 12.96 20.99 33.81
C PRO A 408 14.18 21.91 33.92
N ILE A 409 14.91 22.19 32.84
CA ILE A 409 16.05 23.13 32.87
C ILE A 409 15.60 24.54 33.10
N LEU A 410 14.51 24.98 32.47
CA LEU A 410 13.92 26.29 32.65
C LEU A 410 13.09 26.42 33.94
N GLN A 411 12.98 25.31 34.71
CA GLN A 411 12.19 25.24 35.94
C GLN A 411 10.76 25.76 35.77
N LEU A 412 10.14 25.35 34.66
CA LEU A 412 8.77 25.79 34.35
C LEU A 412 7.79 25.24 35.39
N PRO A 413 6.77 26.03 35.81
CA PRO A 413 5.88 25.64 36.91
C PRO A 413 5.02 24.40 36.64
N PHE A 414 4.95 23.95 35.40
CA PHE A 414 4.25 22.73 34.99
C PHE A 414 5.18 21.55 34.72
N ALA A 415 6.52 21.70 34.90
CA ALA A 415 7.48 20.62 34.69
C ALA A 415 7.33 19.57 35.79
N PRO A 416 6.91 18.35 35.49
CA PRO A 416 6.79 17.27 36.48
C PRO A 416 8.17 16.81 36.95
N THR A 417 8.20 16.26 38.17
CA THR A 417 9.41 15.65 38.71
C THR A 417 9.44 14.18 38.29
N VAL A 418 10.32 13.86 37.36
CA VAL A 418 10.56 12.48 36.87
C VAL A 418 11.97 12.06 37.27
N HIS A 419 12.24 10.76 37.37
CA HIS A 419 13.57 10.25 37.69
C HIS A 419 14.61 10.71 36.65
N PRO A 420 15.72 11.37 37.02
CA PRO A 420 16.65 12.01 36.08
C PRO A 420 17.30 11.03 35.10
N CYS A 421 17.54 9.79 35.53
CA CYS A 421 18.05 8.76 34.61
C CYS A 421 17.02 8.41 33.54
N LEU A 422 15.74 8.31 33.88
CA LEU A 422 14.67 8.04 32.92
C LEU A 422 14.48 9.22 31.94
N GLU A 423 14.49 10.45 32.45
CA GLU A 423 14.45 11.66 31.60
C GLU A 423 15.65 11.73 30.65
N GLY A 424 16.84 11.38 31.14
CA GLY A 424 18.06 11.36 30.34
C GLY A 424 17.99 10.32 29.21
N VAL A 425 17.56 9.10 29.53
CA VAL A 425 17.37 8.02 28.54
C VAL A 425 16.32 8.40 27.51
N PHE A 426 15.18 8.89 27.95
CA PHE A 426 14.08 9.33 27.07
C PHE A 426 14.52 10.40 26.08
N ASN A 427 15.16 11.48 26.57
CA ASN A 427 15.56 12.59 25.71
C ASN A 427 16.77 12.26 24.79
N LEU A 428 17.65 11.34 25.23
CA LEU A 428 18.67 10.78 24.36
C LEU A 428 18.05 10.00 23.22
N LEU A 429 17.06 9.17 23.51
CA LEU A 429 16.35 8.34 22.53
C LEU A 429 15.59 9.19 21.51
N LEU A 430 14.88 10.23 21.96
CA LEU A 430 14.19 11.17 21.08
C LEU A 430 15.16 11.95 20.19
N SER A 431 16.30 12.37 20.74
CA SER A 431 17.35 13.04 19.96
C SER A 431 17.92 12.11 18.89
N TRP A 432 18.05 10.82 19.22
CA TRP A 432 18.51 9.82 18.27
C TRP A 432 17.50 9.57 17.17
N ALA A 433 16.21 9.43 17.53
CA ALA A 433 15.12 9.35 16.55
C ALA A 433 15.11 10.55 15.59
N ALA A 434 15.34 11.77 16.14
CA ALA A 434 15.42 12.98 15.34
C ALA A 434 16.66 13.01 14.41
N LEU A 435 17.81 12.40 14.79
CA LEU A 435 18.97 12.29 13.92
C LEU A 435 18.68 11.52 12.65
N PHE A 436 17.73 10.56 12.67
CA PHE A 436 17.35 9.84 11.46
C PHE A 436 16.73 10.75 10.38
N ALA A 437 16.33 11.99 10.71
CA ALA A 437 15.95 12.98 9.71
C ALA A 437 17.06 13.24 8.67
N GLY A 438 18.33 12.99 9.02
CA GLY A 438 19.42 13.03 8.06
C GLY A 438 19.34 11.99 6.94
N PHE A 439 18.46 10.99 7.07
CA PHE A 439 18.24 9.95 6.06
C PHE A 439 16.94 10.16 5.25
N LEU A 440 16.32 11.34 5.31
CA LEU A 440 15.19 11.70 4.43
C LEU A 440 15.53 11.63 2.93
N SER A 441 16.81 11.53 2.58
CA SER A 441 17.28 11.17 1.23
C SER A 441 16.85 9.76 0.77
N ASP A 442 16.28 8.95 1.65
CA ASP A 442 15.65 7.65 1.31
C ASP A 442 14.29 7.83 0.60
N GLU A 443 13.66 9.00 0.72
CA GLU A 443 12.43 9.34 -0.01
C GLU A 443 12.77 9.87 -1.39
N ARG A 444 12.46 9.09 -2.43
CA ARG A 444 12.78 9.38 -3.83
C ARG A 444 11.53 9.38 -4.70
N LYS A 445 11.49 10.28 -5.69
CA LYS A 445 10.38 10.42 -6.63
C LYS A 445 10.22 9.19 -7.52
N ASP A 446 11.33 8.60 -7.96
CA ASP A 446 11.37 7.45 -8.86
C ASP A 446 11.11 6.10 -8.17
N LYS A 447 11.33 6.04 -6.87
CA LYS A 447 11.23 4.80 -6.06
C LYS A 447 10.58 5.11 -4.72
N PRO A 448 9.27 5.41 -4.69
CA PRO A 448 8.57 5.73 -3.46
C PRO A 448 8.56 4.52 -2.50
N ASN A 449 8.78 4.79 -1.22
CA ASN A 449 8.63 3.80 -0.17
C ASN A 449 7.15 3.54 0.11
N LEU A 450 6.79 2.30 0.40
CA LEU A 450 5.42 1.94 0.81
C LEU A 450 4.97 2.71 2.07
N LEU A 451 5.91 2.92 2.99
CA LEU A 451 5.73 3.82 4.14
C LEU A 451 6.65 5.03 3.95
N PRO A 452 6.11 6.24 3.74
CA PRO A 452 6.92 7.45 3.65
C PRO A 452 7.71 7.69 4.93
N PHE A 453 9.00 8.06 4.80
CA PHE A 453 9.88 8.19 5.96
C PHE A 453 9.57 9.40 6.82
N GLY A 454 9.09 10.49 6.24
CA GLY A 454 8.70 11.70 6.97
C GLY A 454 7.67 11.42 8.07
N PRO A 455 6.49 10.86 7.78
CA PRO A 455 5.51 10.41 8.78
C PRO A 455 6.07 9.40 9.77
N MET A 456 6.92 8.45 9.33
CA MET A 456 7.56 7.48 10.22
C MET A 456 8.49 8.16 11.22
N LEU A 457 9.26 9.17 10.77
CA LEU A 457 10.15 9.95 11.62
C LEU A 457 9.38 10.70 12.71
N VAL A 458 8.22 11.28 12.38
CA VAL A 458 7.32 11.88 13.37
C VAL A 458 6.79 10.83 14.33
N GLY A 459 6.36 9.67 13.83
CA GLY A 459 5.91 8.54 14.65
C GLY A 459 6.96 8.05 15.65
N MET A 460 8.24 8.02 15.23
CA MET A 460 9.36 7.65 16.11
C MET A 460 9.55 8.58 17.32
N GLN A 461 9.00 9.79 17.32
CA GLN A 461 9.02 10.67 18.49
C GLN A 461 8.02 10.23 19.56
N PHE A 462 7.10 9.31 19.25
CA PHE A 462 6.08 8.81 20.16
C PHE A 462 6.28 7.33 20.51
N LEU A 463 6.60 6.52 19.54
CA LEU A 463 6.78 5.07 19.70
C LEU A 463 7.99 4.60 18.86
N THR A 464 9.11 5.11 19.16
CA THR A 464 10.48 4.86 18.69
C THR A 464 10.65 3.68 17.72
N SER A 465 11.01 2.49 18.21
CA SER A 465 11.21 1.29 17.38
C SER A 465 9.90 0.74 16.81
N GLY A 466 8.75 1.10 17.37
CA GLY A 466 7.44 0.75 16.85
C GLY A 466 7.20 1.26 15.43
N PHE A 467 7.80 2.40 15.06
CA PHE A 467 7.77 2.98 13.71
C PHE A 467 9.03 2.68 12.90
N LEU A 468 10.21 2.64 13.53
CA LEU A 468 11.47 2.37 12.84
C LEU A 468 11.49 0.98 12.19
N LEU A 469 11.13 -0.06 12.94
CA LEU A 469 11.27 -1.44 12.48
C LEU A 469 10.35 -1.80 11.29
N PRO A 470 9.04 -1.42 11.28
CA PRO A 470 8.20 -1.59 10.10
C PRO A 470 8.73 -0.84 8.88
N TYR A 471 9.24 0.38 9.06
CA TYR A 471 9.86 1.13 7.98
C TYR A 471 11.05 0.37 7.38
N LEU A 472 11.98 -0.13 8.20
CA LEU A 472 13.13 -0.89 7.74
C LEU A 472 12.76 -2.16 6.99
N PHE A 473 11.67 -2.82 7.36
CA PHE A 473 11.15 -3.98 6.67
C PHE A 473 10.52 -3.63 5.31
N LEU A 474 9.74 -2.54 5.26
CA LEU A 474 8.92 -2.18 4.09
C LEU A 474 9.61 -1.23 3.10
N ARG A 475 10.72 -0.59 3.51
CA ARG A 475 11.44 0.35 2.63
C ARG A 475 11.94 -0.34 1.37
N THR A 476 12.02 0.40 0.29
CA THR A 476 12.58 -0.08 -0.97
C THR A 476 14.07 -0.35 -0.82
N PRO A 477 14.60 -1.52 -1.25
CA PRO A 477 16.02 -1.81 -1.18
C PRO A 477 16.84 -0.77 -1.94
N GLU A 478 18.05 -0.46 -1.40
CA GLU A 478 18.96 0.42 -2.10
C GLU A 478 19.43 -0.23 -3.42
N THR A 479 19.42 0.53 -4.48
CA THR A 479 20.04 0.16 -5.75
C THR A 479 21.45 0.75 -5.80
N SER A 480 22.34 0.16 -6.60
CA SER A 480 23.73 0.62 -6.75
C SER A 480 23.90 1.98 -7.45
N GLU A 481 22.79 2.68 -7.72
CA GLU A 481 22.80 3.97 -8.41
C GLU A 481 23.02 5.13 -7.45
N GLU A 482 23.84 6.09 -7.87
CA GLU A 482 24.00 7.37 -7.17
C GLU A 482 22.68 8.14 -7.17
N VAL A 483 22.35 8.75 -6.05
CA VAL A 483 21.15 9.60 -5.89
C VAL A 483 21.56 11.05 -5.90
N TYR A 484 20.88 11.84 -6.71
CA TYR A 484 21.08 13.30 -6.77
C TYR A 484 20.07 14.00 -5.86
N ARG A 485 20.43 15.22 -5.45
CA ARG A 485 19.58 16.02 -4.56
C ARG A 485 18.19 16.28 -5.17
N GLU A 486 18.10 16.41 -6.48
CA GLU A 486 16.88 16.65 -7.24
C GLU A 486 15.96 15.42 -7.34
N ASP A 487 16.49 14.22 -7.01
CA ASP A 487 15.75 12.96 -7.02
C ASP A 487 14.97 12.73 -5.73
N ILE A 488 15.22 13.54 -4.68
CA ILE A 488 14.51 13.43 -3.40
C ILE A 488 13.09 13.97 -3.56
N ASP A 489 12.13 13.25 -3.00
CA ASP A 489 10.74 13.67 -2.96
C ASP A 489 10.55 14.79 -1.91
N GLY A 490 10.21 15.98 -2.39
CA GLY A 490 9.98 17.17 -1.58
C GLY A 490 11.23 18.02 -1.30
N GLU A 491 11.08 19.32 -1.49
CA GLU A 491 12.16 20.30 -1.26
C GLU A 491 12.54 20.42 0.23
N LEU A 492 11.56 20.30 1.13
CA LEU A 492 11.78 20.33 2.57
C LEU A 492 12.59 19.12 3.03
N GLN A 493 12.25 17.92 2.55
CA GLN A 493 12.95 16.68 2.84
C GLN A 493 14.41 16.77 2.40
N ALA A 494 14.67 17.27 1.18
CA ALA A 494 16.02 17.48 0.67
C ALA A 494 16.81 18.49 1.53
N LYS A 495 16.18 19.59 1.96
CA LYS A 495 16.83 20.58 2.82
C LYS A 495 17.16 20.01 4.19
N VAL A 496 16.24 19.29 4.83
CA VAL A 496 16.45 18.69 6.16
C VAL A 496 17.49 17.57 6.11
N ALA A 497 17.41 16.70 5.09
CA ALA A 497 18.37 15.61 4.91
C ALA A 497 19.82 16.13 4.81
N GLU A 498 20.05 17.25 4.14
CA GLU A 498 21.39 17.82 3.91
C GLU A 498 21.77 18.93 4.92
N TRP A 499 20.95 19.13 5.97
CA TRP A 499 21.19 20.17 6.94
C TRP A 499 22.32 19.80 7.92
N ARG A 500 23.52 20.26 7.66
CA ARG A 500 24.73 19.96 8.47
C ARG A 500 24.62 20.28 9.97
N PRO A 501 23.93 21.35 10.42
CA PRO A 501 23.76 21.62 11.86
C PRO A 501 22.94 20.56 12.60
N LEU A 502 22.20 19.67 11.92
CA LEU A 502 21.39 18.62 12.53
C LEU A 502 22.23 17.75 13.49
N GLY A 503 23.39 17.29 13.04
CA GLY A 503 24.30 16.46 13.84
C GLY A 503 24.77 17.16 15.12
N PRO A 504 25.42 18.33 15.05
CA PRO A 504 25.90 19.03 16.25
C PRO A 504 24.77 19.47 17.19
N MET A 505 23.65 19.93 16.65
CA MET A 505 22.49 20.38 17.44
C MET A 505 21.92 19.23 18.28
N LEU A 506 21.58 18.12 17.65
CA LEU A 506 21.03 16.95 18.35
C LEU A 506 22.10 16.23 19.17
N GLY A 507 23.35 16.23 18.73
CA GLY A 507 24.49 15.76 19.49
C GLY A 507 24.65 16.52 20.81
N SER A 508 24.42 17.83 20.82
CA SER A 508 24.42 18.64 22.04
C SER A 508 23.25 18.29 22.96
N VAL A 509 22.06 18.04 22.42
CA VAL A 509 20.92 17.58 23.22
C VAL A 509 21.19 16.22 23.84
N GLY A 510 21.77 15.28 23.08
CA GLY A 510 22.16 13.98 23.63
C GLY A 510 23.26 14.08 24.71
N SER A 511 24.24 14.98 24.53
CA SER A 511 25.24 15.26 25.57
C SER A 511 24.60 15.85 26.84
N LEU A 512 23.65 16.77 26.69
CA LEU A 512 22.87 17.31 27.78
C LEU A 512 22.02 16.22 28.45
N SER A 513 21.44 15.31 27.71
CA SER A 513 20.67 14.19 28.25
C SER A 513 21.52 13.26 29.11
N ILE A 514 22.76 12.96 28.68
CA ILE A 514 23.71 12.18 29.49
C ILE A 514 24.14 12.97 30.72
N TRP A 515 24.43 14.26 30.58
CA TRP A 515 24.75 15.12 31.73
C TRP A 515 23.58 15.16 32.73
N TRP A 516 22.33 15.26 32.22
CA TRP A 516 21.13 15.24 33.07
C TRP A 516 20.95 13.90 33.78
N PHE A 517 21.18 12.80 33.11
CA PHE A 517 21.21 11.47 33.68
C PHE A 517 22.15 11.38 34.89
N LEU A 518 23.33 11.95 34.78
CA LEU A 518 24.37 11.88 35.81
C LEU A 518 24.18 12.90 36.93
N PHE A 519 23.76 14.12 36.61
CA PHE A 519 23.83 15.26 37.51
C PHE A 519 22.51 16.05 37.67
N GLY A 520 21.51 15.83 36.85
CA GLY A 520 20.22 16.50 36.94
C GLY A 520 19.49 16.14 38.23
N ARG A 521 18.62 17.03 38.72
CA ARG A 521 17.76 16.79 39.87
C ARG A 521 18.53 16.31 41.12
N PRO A 522 19.19 17.22 41.85
CA PRO A 522 20.03 16.88 43.01
C PRO A 522 19.29 16.12 44.11
N GLU A 523 17.97 16.26 44.19
CA GLU A 523 17.10 15.56 45.15
C GLU A 523 17.12 14.03 45.04
N PHE A 524 17.63 13.49 43.95
CA PHE A 524 17.82 12.04 43.78
C PHE A 524 19.17 11.52 44.29
N GLY A 525 19.93 12.36 45.00
CA GLY A 525 21.16 11.95 45.65
C GLY A 525 22.38 11.86 44.74
N GLU A 526 23.42 11.17 45.25
CA GLU A 526 24.65 10.91 44.50
C GLU A 526 24.47 9.79 43.44
N LEU A 527 25.49 9.62 42.59
CA LEU A 527 25.43 8.68 41.46
C LEU A 527 25.07 7.25 41.85
N SER A 528 25.55 6.77 43.00
CA SER A 528 25.27 5.43 43.51
C SER A 528 23.81 5.27 43.94
N GLU A 529 23.26 6.27 44.63
CA GLU A 529 21.86 6.27 45.09
C GLU A 529 20.92 6.40 43.91
N ARG A 530 21.26 7.26 43.00
CA ARG A 530 20.57 7.51 41.73
C ARG A 530 20.52 6.23 40.86
N TYR A 531 21.64 5.52 40.75
CA TYR A 531 21.69 4.26 40.03
C TYR A 531 20.83 3.18 40.71
N ALA A 532 20.91 3.07 42.03
CA ALA A 532 20.11 2.10 42.77
C ALA A 532 18.60 2.36 42.58
N SER A 533 18.16 3.61 42.79
CA SER A 533 16.75 4.01 42.61
C SER A 533 16.27 3.85 41.17
N PHE A 534 17.15 4.04 40.18
CA PHE A 534 16.81 3.80 38.78
C PHE A 534 16.65 2.30 38.48
N MET A 535 17.50 1.43 39.02
CA MET A 535 17.35 -0.02 38.88
C MET A 535 16.09 -0.53 39.56
N ASP A 536 15.74 0.02 40.74
CA ASP A 536 14.48 -0.29 41.41
C ASP A 536 13.27 0.15 40.56
N LEU A 537 13.34 1.36 39.97
CA LEU A 537 12.31 1.85 39.03
C LEU A 537 12.15 0.90 37.83
N LEU A 538 13.25 0.55 37.16
CA LEU A 538 13.24 -0.34 35.99
C LEU A 538 12.68 -1.73 36.30
N SER A 539 12.80 -2.21 37.55
CA SER A 539 12.30 -3.54 37.94
C SER A 539 10.79 -3.64 37.93
N ILE A 540 10.08 -2.52 37.94
CA ILE A 540 8.61 -2.43 38.01
C ILE A 540 8.01 -1.55 36.90
N ASP A 541 8.86 -0.97 36.05
CA ASP A 541 8.45 0.00 35.06
C ASP A 541 8.62 -0.50 33.62
N ARG A 542 7.50 -0.59 32.90
CA ARG A 542 7.45 -0.98 31.49
C ARG A 542 8.04 0.09 30.57
N VAL A 543 7.77 1.36 30.84
CA VAL A 543 8.17 2.48 29.99
C VAL A 543 9.70 2.60 29.96
N GLY A 544 10.32 2.70 31.14
CA GLY A 544 11.78 2.81 31.25
C GLY A 544 12.51 1.60 30.69
N SER A 545 12.00 0.38 30.96
CA SER A 545 12.58 -0.86 30.44
C SER A 545 12.46 -0.94 28.90
N SER A 546 11.34 -0.49 28.31
CA SER A 546 11.17 -0.43 26.86
C SER A 546 12.14 0.55 26.19
N PHE A 547 12.42 1.70 26.80
CA PHE A 547 13.41 2.67 26.28
C PHE A 547 14.82 2.10 26.23
N LEU A 548 15.23 1.24 27.17
CA LEU A 548 16.53 0.57 27.09
C LEU A 548 16.60 -0.39 25.91
N VAL A 549 15.50 -1.10 25.63
CA VAL A 549 15.39 -1.95 24.43
C VAL A 549 15.47 -1.12 23.16
N ASP A 550 14.78 0.02 23.12
CA ASP A 550 14.82 0.95 21.99
C ASP A 550 16.23 1.49 21.71
N LEU A 551 17.00 1.84 22.75
CA LEU A 551 18.39 2.25 22.58
C LEU A 551 19.24 1.15 21.90
N VAL A 552 19.04 -0.12 22.28
CA VAL A 552 19.75 -1.24 21.66
C VAL A 552 19.32 -1.40 20.19
N ILE A 553 18.01 -1.33 19.92
CA ILE A 553 17.47 -1.42 18.55
C ILE A 553 18.05 -0.29 17.68
N PHE A 554 18.07 0.94 18.16
CA PHE A 554 18.63 2.07 17.42
C PHE A 554 20.15 1.89 17.16
N ALA A 555 20.90 1.43 18.16
CA ALA A 555 22.34 1.15 18.00
C ALA A 555 22.61 0.08 16.93
N VAL A 556 21.80 -0.97 16.89
CA VAL A 556 21.94 -2.04 15.90
C VAL A 556 21.59 -1.55 14.49
N PHE A 557 20.45 -0.90 14.34
CA PHE A 557 19.92 -0.56 13.01
C PHE A 557 20.44 0.75 12.42
N GLN A 558 21.10 1.62 13.21
CA GLN A 558 21.74 2.80 12.63
C GLN A 558 22.76 2.44 11.55
N SER A 559 23.43 1.28 11.66
CA SER A 559 24.42 0.82 10.70
C SER A 559 23.85 0.60 9.30
N TRP A 560 22.57 0.20 9.18
CA TRP A 560 21.91 -0.02 7.88
C TRP A 560 21.71 1.29 7.13
N PHE A 561 21.27 2.33 7.84
CA PHE A 561 21.10 3.64 7.23
C PHE A 561 22.41 4.27 6.77
N VAL A 562 23.47 4.09 7.55
CA VAL A 562 24.79 4.65 7.22
C VAL A 562 25.36 4.03 5.95
N ASP A 563 25.28 2.71 5.80
CA ASP A 563 25.80 2.04 4.60
C ASP A 563 25.02 2.46 3.35
N ASP A 564 23.69 2.51 3.44
CA ASP A 564 22.82 2.91 2.32
C ASP A 564 23.02 4.39 1.97
N ASP A 565 23.17 5.27 2.96
CA ASP A 565 23.40 6.71 2.71
C ASP A 565 24.76 6.98 2.05
N LEU A 566 25.79 6.25 2.45
CA LEU A 566 27.10 6.33 1.79
C LEU A 566 27.03 5.84 0.34
N GLN A 567 26.31 4.77 0.09
CA GLN A 567 26.10 4.25 -1.26
C GLN A 567 25.33 5.24 -2.15
N ARG A 568 24.26 5.87 -1.64
CA ARG A 568 23.54 6.95 -2.34
C ARG A 568 24.43 8.12 -2.74
N ARG A 569 25.49 8.37 -1.95
CA ARG A 569 26.47 9.45 -2.21
C ARG A 569 27.60 9.03 -3.13
N GLY A 570 27.53 7.83 -3.73
CA GLY A 570 28.58 7.30 -4.59
C GLY A 570 29.86 6.89 -3.84
N ILE A 571 29.81 6.73 -2.51
CA ILE A 571 30.97 6.36 -1.70
C ILE A 571 31.12 4.84 -1.64
N GLY A 572 32.21 4.33 -2.19
CA GLY A 572 32.53 2.92 -2.21
C GLY A 572 32.69 2.30 -0.82
N LYS A 573 32.58 0.94 -0.73
CA LYS A 573 32.64 0.24 0.56
C LYS A 573 33.99 0.42 1.29
N ASP A 574 35.06 0.60 0.56
CA ASP A 574 36.44 0.74 1.09
C ASP A 574 36.84 2.21 1.27
N GLU A 575 35.97 3.13 0.89
CA GLU A 575 36.22 4.56 1.06
C GLU A 575 35.76 5.06 2.42
N LEU A 576 36.46 6.05 2.96
CA LEU A 576 36.17 6.68 4.26
C LEU A 576 35.96 5.67 5.42
N PRO A 577 36.85 4.66 5.61
CA PRO A 577 36.62 3.57 6.55
C PRO A 577 36.46 4.06 8.00
N LEU A 578 37.20 5.09 8.40
CA LEU A 578 37.12 5.67 9.75
C LEU A 578 35.72 6.29 9.97
N LEU A 579 35.26 7.10 9.03
CA LEU A 579 33.92 7.73 9.11
C LEU A 579 32.82 6.68 9.14
N ARG A 580 32.88 5.71 8.24
CA ARG A 580 31.92 4.61 8.14
C ARG A 580 31.84 3.82 9.45
N ASN A 581 32.99 3.35 9.96
CA ASN A 581 33.01 2.53 11.16
C ASN A 581 32.57 3.32 12.40
N THR A 582 32.99 4.58 12.53
CA THR A 582 32.54 5.43 13.63
C THR A 582 31.03 5.64 13.58
N ALA A 583 30.48 5.95 12.40
CA ALA A 583 29.06 6.14 12.21
C ALA A 583 28.22 4.87 12.49
N LYS A 584 28.76 3.70 12.17
CA LYS A 584 28.06 2.41 12.35
C LYS A 584 28.11 1.89 13.79
N TYR A 585 29.27 1.98 14.43
CA TYR A 585 29.55 1.24 15.66
C TYR A 585 29.64 2.12 16.91
N VAL A 586 29.72 3.43 16.77
CA VAL A 586 29.60 4.34 17.92
C VAL A 586 28.14 4.78 18.04
N PRO A 587 27.38 4.26 19.03
CA PRO A 587 25.97 4.58 19.19
C PRO A 587 25.78 6.09 19.35
N PHE A 588 24.71 6.62 18.77
CA PHE A 588 24.29 8.01 18.81
C PHE A 588 25.34 9.04 18.32
N PHE A 589 26.47 9.20 19.04
CA PHE A 589 27.51 10.20 18.70
C PHE A 589 28.22 9.91 17.38
N GLY A 590 28.36 8.65 17.01
CA GLY A 590 28.88 8.26 15.71
C GLY A 590 27.98 8.76 14.58
N LEU A 591 26.66 8.63 14.75
CA LEU A 591 25.68 9.12 13.81
C LEU A 591 25.65 10.66 13.77
N ALA A 592 25.65 11.33 14.93
CA ALA A 592 25.70 12.79 15.01
C ALA A 592 26.94 13.36 14.32
N SER A 593 28.12 12.74 14.54
CA SER A 593 29.38 13.11 13.89
C SER A 593 29.30 12.87 12.37
N TYR A 594 28.74 11.74 11.95
CA TYR A 594 28.55 11.38 10.54
C TYR A 594 27.73 12.43 9.80
N LEU A 595 26.56 12.79 10.31
CA LEU A 595 25.68 13.80 9.70
C LEU A 595 26.34 15.18 9.60
N THR A 596 27.33 15.47 10.45
CA THR A 596 28.10 16.72 10.41
C THR A 596 29.12 16.76 9.28
N VAL A 597 29.82 15.64 9.05
CA VAL A 597 31.03 15.63 8.19
C VAL A 597 30.88 14.84 6.91
N ARG A 598 29.76 14.12 6.73
CA ARG A 598 29.54 13.32 5.52
C ARG A 598 29.56 14.18 4.26
N PRO A 599 30.00 13.64 3.10
CA PRO A 599 29.91 14.31 1.82
C PRO A 599 28.46 14.69 1.49
N PRO A 600 28.19 15.86 0.89
CA PRO A 600 26.82 16.19 0.45
C PRO A 600 26.40 15.29 -0.72
N LEU A 601 25.08 15.16 -0.94
CA LEU A 601 24.56 14.58 -2.17
C LEU A 601 24.97 15.45 -3.36
N ALA A 602 25.37 14.80 -4.45
CA ALA A 602 25.67 15.49 -5.70
C ALA A 602 24.42 16.18 -6.26
N SER A 603 24.60 17.30 -6.98
CA SER A 603 23.56 17.92 -7.76
C SER A 603 23.80 17.61 -9.24
N ARG A 604 22.70 17.39 -10.00
CA ARG A 604 22.81 17.22 -11.46
C ARG A 604 23.29 18.50 -12.16
N ILE A 605 23.12 19.65 -11.51
CA ILE A 605 23.55 20.96 -12.03
C ILE A 605 25.08 21.09 -11.93
N ASP A 606 25.72 20.40 -10.99
CA ASP A 606 27.17 20.47 -10.73
C ASP A 606 27.99 19.49 -11.60
N LYS A 607 27.33 18.59 -12.34
CA LYS A 607 27.92 17.68 -13.34
C LYS A 607 27.64 18.17 -14.77
#